data_1e96aa566e13c4288dba704af783e5f5
#
_entry.id   1e96aa566e13c4288dba704af783e5f5
#
_cell.length_a   1.000
_cell.length_b   1.000
_cell.length_c   1.000
_cell.angle_alpha   90.00
_cell.angle_beta   90.00
_cell.angle_gamma   90.00
#
_symmetry.space_group_name_H-M   'P 1'
#
loop_
_entity.id
_entity.type
_entity.pdbx_description
1 polymer ?
#
loop_
_entity_poly.entity_id
_entity_poly.type
_entity_poly.pdbx_seq_one_letter_code
_entity_poly.pdbx_strand_id
1 'polypeptide(L)'
;MSTVAVVGGGAIGLSCAWRAAQQGTSVTVFDPAPGSGASHAAAGMLCPVTEVHYGEEPLLALTVDSSRRWASFAAEVVDASGIDVGYRTDGTLLVAFDDDDLRALDELLRFQQSLGLEVERLRSRECRALEPQLSPRVRGGVRVAGDHQVDNRRLLTALVEACRRAGVAFERRTVDSLTSDEVVARADRVVLAAGCWSASVDQVPVRPVKGQILRLRFDPSDPPLTRNVRGFAEGRSVYLVPRADGELVVGATVEELGFDTIVTAGAVHDLLRAATDLVPGVGELELVETHAGLRPGTPDNAPIIGVSARDERVIHATGHYRNGILLTPVTADAVAALIAGVAPLAVVAPFGVERFAR
;
A
#
# COMPACT_ATOMS: atom_id res chain seq x y z
N MET A 1 -20.88 16.88 20.26
CA MET A 1 -19.74 16.14 19.68
C MET A 1 -19.87 16.23 18.18
N SER A 2 -18.80 16.59 17.49
CA SER A 2 -18.79 16.56 16.02
C SER A 2 -18.89 15.11 15.53
N THR A 3 -19.62 14.90 14.44
CA THR A 3 -19.89 13.59 13.83
C THR A 3 -19.09 13.43 12.54
N VAL A 4 -18.45 12.28 12.37
CA VAL A 4 -17.67 11.94 11.18
C VAL A 4 -18.16 10.64 10.57
N ALA A 5 -18.56 10.68 9.30
CA ALA A 5 -18.85 9.50 8.49
C ALA A 5 -17.62 9.14 7.65
N VAL A 6 -17.13 7.91 7.77
CA VAL A 6 -16.01 7.40 6.94
C VAL A 6 -16.57 6.37 5.97
N VAL A 7 -16.53 6.66 4.69
CA VAL A 7 -17.00 5.76 3.62
C VAL A 7 -15.82 4.98 3.07
N GLY A 8 -15.78 3.69 3.40
CA GLY A 8 -14.69 2.75 3.09
C GLY A 8 -13.88 2.36 4.32
N GLY A 9 -13.78 1.05 4.56
CA GLY A 9 -13.10 0.42 5.70
C GLY A 9 -11.77 -0.28 5.32
N GLY A 10 -11.06 0.21 4.31
CA GLY A 10 -9.68 -0.21 4.01
C GLY A 10 -8.66 0.43 4.96
N ALA A 11 -7.36 0.19 4.75
CA ALA A 11 -6.29 0.72 5.61
C ALA A 11 -6.39 2.25 5.79
N ILE A 12 -6.67 2.98 4.72
CA ILE A 12 -6.83 4.44 4.75
C ILE A 12 -8.03 4.84 5.60
N GLY A 13 -9.23 4.32 5.31
CA GLY A 13 -10.44 4.71 6.02
C GLY A 13 -10.41 4.35 7.51
N LEU A 14 -9.92 3.13 7.84
CA LEU A 14 -9.78 2.70 9.23
C LEU A 14 -8.79 3.59 10.01
N SER A 15 -7.66 3.95 9.40
CA SER A 15 -6.68 4.82 10.05
C SER A 15 -7.21 6.24 10.25
N CYS A 16 -7.93 6.78 9.26
CA CYS A 16 -8.60 8.09 9.39
C CYS A 16 -9.66 8.06 10.49
N ALA A 17 -10.48 7.00 10.55
CA ALA A 17 -11.51 6.82 11.58
C ALA A 17 -10.88 6.73 12.97
N TRP A 18 -9.81 5.96 13.13
CA TRP A 18 -9.10 5.82 14.38
C TRP A 18 -8.50 7.16 14.86
N ARG A 19 -7.79 7.88 13.98
CA ARG A 19 -7.24 9.21 14.30
C ARG A 19 -8.33 10.24 14.66
N ALA A 20 -9.46 10.23 13.95
CA ALA A 20 -10.59 11.11 14.26
C ALA A 20 -11.20 10.79 15.64
N ALA A 21 -11.36 9.51 15.97
CA ALA A 21 -11.86 9.07 17.27
C ALA A 21 -10.94 9.48 18.42
N GLN A 22 -9.60 9.42 18.22
CA GLN A 22 -8.61 9.89 19.20
C GLN A 22 -8.75 11.39 19.51
N GLN A 23 -9.32 12.18 18.59
CA GLN A 23 -9.63 13.61 18.80
C GLN A 23 -10.98 13.85 19.51
N GLY A 24 -11.68 12.78 19.92
CA GLY A 24 -12.97 12.89 20.63
C GLY A 24 -14.17 13.11 19.72
N THR A 25 -14.05 12.86 18.42
CA THR A 25 -15.19 12.89 17.48
C THR A 25 -15.99 11.59 17.54
N SER A 26 -17.31 11.66 17.26
CA SER A 26 -18.15 10.48 17.08
C SER A 26 -17.99 9.98 15.64
N VAL A 27 -17.44 8.79 15.45
CA VAL A 27 -17.08 8.25 14.14
C VAL A 27 -17.90 7.02 13.79
N THR A 28 -18.43 6.96 12.56
CA THR A 28 -19.04 5.76 11.99
C THR A 28 -18.35 5.39 10.66
N VAL A 29 -17.88 4.16 10.55
CA VAL A 29 -17.32 3.60 9.32
C VAL A 29 -18.40 2.81 8.58
N PHE A 30 -18.59 3.13 7.29
CA PHE A 30 -19.51 2.48 6.37
C PHE A 30 -18.73 1.64 5.38
N ASP A 31 -18.79 0.32 5.49
CA ASP A 31 -18.14 -0.62 4.59
C ASP A 31 -18.80 -2.00 4.71
N PRO A 32 -19.16 -2.67 3.61
CA PRO A 32 -19.80 -4.00 3.68
C PRO A 32 -18.89 -5.06 4.32
N ALA A 33 -17.57 -4.91 4.19
CA ALA A 33 -16.57 -5.86 4.70
C ALA A 33 -15.28 -5.13 5.13
N PRO A 34 -15.27 -4.42 6.29
CA PRO A 34 -14.09 -3.68 6.76
C PRO A 34 -12.84 -4.56 6.82
N GLY A 35 -11.71 -4.04 6.33
CA GLY A 35 -10.46 -4.77 6.24
C GLY A 35 -10.30 -5.61 4.96
N SER A 36 -11.22 -5.53 4.01
CA SER A 36 -11.16 -6.22 2.71
C SER A 36 -10.55 -5.36 1.58
N GLY A 37 -10.80 -5.74 0.34
CA GLY A 37 -10.45 -4.97 -0.86
C GLY A 37 -8.95 -4.89 -1.14
N ALA A 38 -8.52 -3.77 -1.73
CA ALA A 38 -7.13 -3.56 -2.15
C ALA A 38 -6.14 -3.68 -1.00
N SER A 39 -6.51 -3.25 0.20
CA SER A 39 -5.66 -3.32 1.39
C SER A 39 -5.39 -4.76 1.83
N HIS A 40 -6.37 -5.66 1.70
CA HIS A 40 -6.23 -7.09 1.99
C HIS A 40 -5.34 -7.80 0.95
N ALA A 41 -5.48 -7.40 -0.31
CA ALA A 41 -4.69 -7.93 -1.43
C ALA A 41 -3.23 -7.43 -1.43
N ALA A 42 -2.93 -6.31 -0.78
CA ALA A 42 -1.60 -5.69 -0.81
C ALA A 42 -0.50 -6.62 -0.27
N ALA A 43 0.74 -6.37 -0.70
CA ALA A 43 1.91 -7.07 -0.17
C ALA A 43 2.50 -6.41 1.09
N GLY A 44 2.02 -5.23 1.49
CA GLY A 44 2.49 -4.53 2.68
C GLY A 44 3.91 -3.97 2.60
N MET A 45 4.45 -3.80 1.42
CA MET A 45 5.73 -3.11 1.21
C MET A 45 5.62 -1.63 1.57
N LEU A 46 6.63 -1.11 2.25
CA LEU A 46 6.79 0.29 2.65
C LEU A 46 8.06 0.82 1.97
N CYS A 47 7.96 1.01 0.67
CA CYS A 47 9.10 1.13 -0.23
C CYS A 47 9.10 2.49 -0.99
N PRO A 48 9.35 3.63 -0.31
CA PRO A 48 9.38 4.92 -0.98
C PRO A 48 10.50 5.06 -2.02
N VAL A 49 11.57 4.30 -1.88
CA VAL A 49 12.75 4.39 -2.75
C VAL A 49 12.66 3.43 -3.93
N THR A 50 12.38 2.14 -3.69
CA THR A 50 12.30 1.15 -4.78
C THR A 50 11.01 1.23 -5.60
N GLU A 51 9.99 1.98 -5.14
CA GLU A 51 8.75 2.26 -5.87
C GLU A 51 8.75 3.60 -6.59
N VAL A 52 9.84 4.39 -6.54
CA VAL A 52 9.92 5.66 -7.27
C VAL A 52 9.96 5.42 -8.78
N HIS A 53 9.16 6.17 -9.53
CA HIS A 53 9.09 6.12 -10.98
C HIS A 53 9.37 7.50 -11.60
N TYR A 54 9.86 7.48 -12.83
CA TYR A 54 10.03 8.70 -13.63
C TYR A 54 8.68 9.42 -13.78
N GLY A 55 8.67 10.73 -13.56
CA GLY A 55 7.48 11.56 -13.63
C GLY A 55 6.59 11.56 -12.39
N GLU A 56 6.93 10.78 -11.35
CA GLU A 56 6.22 10.72 -10.08
C GLU A 56 6.98 11.43 -8.93
N GLU A 57 7.95 12.31 -9.26
CA GLU A 57 8.79 13.00 -8.27
C GLU A 57 8.00 13.78 -7.20
N PRO A 58 6.87 14.44 -7.49
CA PRO A 58 6.05 15.09 -6.47
C PRO A 58 5.53 14.11 -5.40
N LEU A 59 5.27 12.87 -5.79
CA LEU A 59 4.81 11.81 -4.88
C LEU A 59 5.92 11.35 -3.93
N LEU A 60 7.19 11.45 -4.34
CA LEU A 60 8.33 11.00 -3.53
C LEU A 60 8.40 11.70 -2.16
N ALA A 61 8.19 13.01 -2.12
CA ALA A 61 8.22 13.75 -0.85
C ALA A 61 7.16 13.22 0.14
N LEU A 62 5.97 12.90 -0.35
CA LEU A 62 4.88 12.35 0.45
C LEU A 62 5.17 10.92 0.92
N THR A 63 5.71 10.06 0.04
CA THR A 63 6.04 8.66 0.39
C THR A 63 7.19 8.57 1.38
N VAL A 64 8.22 9.42 1.25
CA VAL A 64 9.33 9.51 2.20
C VAL A 64 8.87 10.05 3.55
N ASP A 65 8.03 11.08 3.59
CA ASP A 65 7.47 11.60 4.85
C ASP A 65 6.64 10.51 5.55
N SER A 66 5.79 9.80 4.81
CA SER A 66 5.00 8.71 5.36
C SER A 66 5.86 7.55 5.88
N SER A 67 6.90 7.18 5.16
CA SER A 67 7.84 6.12 5.57
C SER A 67 8.48 6.43 6.93
N ARG A 68 8.88 7.68 7.16
CA ARG A 68 9.46 8.12 8.45
C ARG A 68 8.49 8.00 9.63
N ARG A 69 7.18 8.02 9.39
CA ARG A 69 6.13 7.88 10.41
C ARG A 69 5.82 6.44 10.76
N TRP A 70 6.23 5.48 9.93
CA TRP A 70 5.78 4.10 10.07
C TRP A 70 6.17 3.44 11.39
N ALA A 71 7.37 3.68 11.90
CA ALA A 71 7.82 3.08 13.16
C ALA A 71 6.92 3.50 14.34
N SER A 72 6.62 4.79 14.48
CA SER A 72 5.71 5.30 15.53
C SER A 72 4.29 4.86 15.30
N PHE A 73 3.79 4.95 14.06
CA PHE A 73 2.43 4.54 13.72
C PHE A 73 2.18 3.05 14.01
N ALA A 74 3.13 2.17 13.66
CA ALA A 74 3.03 0.75 13.95
C ALA A 74 2.98 0.49 15.45
N ALA A 75 3.84 1.15 16.24
CA ALA A 75 3.84 1.04 17.70
C ALA A 75 2.50 1.50 18.30
N GLU A 76 1.98 2.66 17.88
CA GLU A 76 0.69 3.18 18.33
C GLU A 76 -0.47 2.24 18.02
N VAL A 77 -0.49 1.63 16.82
CA VAL A 77 -1.52 0.65 16.44
C VAL A 77 -1.42 -0.61 17.29
N VAL A 78 -0.20 -1.10 17.58
CA VAL A 78 0.03 -2.24 18.47
C VAL A 78 -0.46 -1.93 19.89
N ASP A 79 -0.13 -0.78 20.43
CA ASP A 79 -0.56 -0.37 21.77
C ASP A 79 -2.09 -0.24 21.86
N ALA A 80 -2.72 0.35 20.85
CA ALA A 80 -4.16 0.52 20.80
C ALA A 80 -4.93 -0.79 20.63
N SER A 81 -4.40 -1.72 19.82
CA SER A 81 -5.10 -2.96 19.47
C SER A 81 -4.67 -4.18 20.28
N GLY A 82 -3.43 -4.21 20.80
CA GLY A 82 -2.81 -5.38 21.36
C GLY A 82 -2.38 -6.42 20.32
N ILE A 83 -2.36 -6.07 19.03
CA ILE A 83 -2.05 -6.97 17.91
C ILE A 83 -0.76 -6.50 17.24
N ASP A 84 0.26 -7.37 17.20
CA ASP A 84 1.49 -7.11 16.43
C ASP A 84 1.19 -7.05 14.93
N VAL A 85 1.55 -5.94 14.28
CA VAL A 85 1.31 -5.69 12.86
C VAL A 85 2.39 -6.25 11.94
N GLY A 86 3.40 -6.92 12.49
CA GLY A 86 4.49 -7.51 11.71
C GLY A 86 5.34 -6.47 10.98
N TYR A 87 5.60 -5.31 11.61
CA TYR A 87 6.48 -4.28 11.04
C TYR A 87 7.94 -4.74 11.09
N ARG A 88 8.62 -4.73 9.92
CA ARG A 88 10.01 -5.20 9.75
C ARG A 88 10.84 -4.19 8.99
N THR A 89 12.11 -4.06 9.39
CA THR A 89 13.07 -3.07 8.89
C THR A 89 14.31 -3.68 8.22
N ASP A 90 14.19 -4.91 7.69
CA ASP A 90 15.30 -5.65 7.08
C ASP A 90 15.78 -5.02 5.75
N GLY A 91 15.04 -4.04 5.24
CA GLY A 91 15.31 -3.39 3.97
C GLY A 91 14.76 -4.15 2.76
N THR A 92 15.03 -3.62 1.58
CA THR A 92 14.67 -4.22 0.30
C THR A 92 15.91 -4.43 -0.55
N LEU A 93 15.97 -5.56 -1.25
CA LEU A 93 16.98 -5.86 -2.25
C LEU A 93 16.31 -5.92 -3.63
N LEU A 94 16.68 -4.99 -4.51
CA LEU A 94 16.25 -4.99 -5.90
C LEU A 94 17.33 -5.68 -6.73
N VAL A 95 16.99 -6.75 -7.49
CA VAL A 95 17.95 -7.57 -8.23
C VAL A 95 17.65 -7.64 -9.73
N ALA A 96 18.69 -7.86 -10.51
CA ALA A 96 18.64 -8.07 -11.95
C ALA A 96 19.06 -9.51 -12.29
N PHE A 97 18.27 -10.19 -13.13
CA PHE A 97 18.47 -11.59 -13.46
C PHE A 97 19.46 -11.77 -14.62
N ASP A 98 19.40 -10.91 -15.62
CA ASP A 98 20.29 -10.92 -16.76
C ASP A 98 20.97 -9.56 -17.02
N ASP A 99 21.70 -9.44 -18.13
CA ASP A 99 22.46 -8.23 -18.43
C ASP A 99 21.57 -7.08 -18.93
N ASP A 100 20.39 -7.36 -19.51
CA ASP A 100 19.42 -6.37 -19.93
C ASP A 100 18.68 -5.81 -18.70
N ASP A 101 18.26 -6.69 -17.80
CA ASP A 101 17.69 -6.31 -16.50
C ASP A 101 18.68 -5.49 -15.68
N LEU A 102 19.99 -5.84 -15.76
CA LEU A 102 21.04 -5.10 -15.04
C LEU A 102 21.21 -3.68 -15.58
N ARG A 103 21.13 -3.48 -16.90
CA ARG A 103 21.18 -2.14 -17.50
C ARG A 103 19.99 -1.29 -17.06
N ALA A 104 18.79 -1.85 -17.06
CA ALA A 104 17.58 -1.16 -16.58
C ALA A 104 17.71 -0.79 -15.09
N LEU A 105 18.25 -1.71 -14.28
CA LEU A 105 18.51 -1.44 -12.86
C LEU A 105 19.55 -0.33 -12.66
N ASP A 106 20.62 -0.30 -13.44
CA ASP A 106 21.64 0.75 -13.36
C ASP A 106 21.12 2.13 -13.83
N GLU A 107 20.12 2.17 -14.72
CA GLU A 107 19.41 3.40 -15.07
C GLU A 107 18.53 3.89 -13.94
N LEU A 108 17.75 2.99 -13.34
CA LEU A 108 16.93 3.32 -12.16
C LEU A 108 17.80 3.79 -10.97
N LEU A 109 18.94 3.14 -10.73
CA LEU A 109 19.88 3.55 -9.70
C LEU A 109 20.38 4.98 -9.91
N ARG A 110 20.77 5.34 -11.14
CA ARG A 110 21.19 6.72 -11.45
C ARG A 110 20.08 7.74 -11.22
N PHE A 111 18.85 7.38 -11.56
CA PHE A 111 17.68 8.21 -11.28
C PHE A 111 17.46 8.39 -9.78
N GLN A 112 17.47 7.31 -9.00
CA GLN A 112 17.34 7.37 -7.54
C GLN A 112 18.44 8.22 -6.90
N GLN A 113 19.70 8.08 -7.35
CA GLN A 113 20.83 8.90 -6.89
C GLN A 113 20.65 10.38 -7.25
N SER A 114 20.11 10.70 -8.44
CA SER A 114 19.85 12.09 -8.84
C SER A 114 18.80 12.77 -7.97
N LEU A 115 17.92 11.99 -7.32
CA LEU A 115 16.93 12.44 -6.34
C LEU A 115 17.48 12.50 -4.90
N GLY A 116 18.76 12.19 -4.71
CA GLY A 116 19.42 12.19 -3.37
C GLY A 116 18.99 11.02 -2.48
N LEU A 117 18.47 9.93 -3.06
CA LEU A 117 18.04 8.77 -2.29
C LEU A 117 19.22 7.88 -1.90
N GLU A 118 19.14 7.29 -0.69
CA GLU A 118 20.16 6.37 -0.17
C GLU A 118 19.99 4.99 -0.78
N VAL A 119 20.83 4.64 -1.73
CA VAL A 119 20.83 3.39 -2.47
C VAL A 119 22.25 2.83 -2.58
N GLU A 120 22.42 1.54 -2.38
CA GLU A 120 23.71 0.86 -2.39
C GLU A 120 23.77 -0.14 -3.55
N ARG A 121 24.68 0.09 -4.51
CA ARG A 121 24.92 -0.83 -5.62
C ARG A 121 25.66 -2.07 -5.15
N LEU A 122 25.14 -3.26 -5.42
CA LEU A 122 25.73 -4.54 -5.04
C LEU A 122 26.08 -5.39 -6.27
N ARG A 123 27.22 -6.10 -6.18
CA ARG A 123 27.59 -7.15 -7.13
C ARG A 123 26.80 -8.44 -6.83
N SER A 124 26.74 -9.33 -7.80
CA SER A 124 26.08 -10.63 -7.67
C SER A 124 26.46 -11.40 -6.40
N ARG A 125 27.76 -11.42 -6.04
CA ARG A 125 28.26 -12.09 -4.83
C ARG A 125 27.72 -11.44 -3.55
N GLU A 126 27.67 -10.12 -3.54
CA GLU A 126 27.18 -9.33 -2.37
C GLU A 126 25.66 -9.54 -2.20
N CYS A 127 24.89 -9.58 -3.30
CA CYS A 127 23.46 -9.91 -3.23
C CYS A 127 23.26 -11.30 -2.60
N ARG A 128 24.00 -12.32 -3.04
CA ARG A 128 23.90 -13.67 -2.50
C ARG A 128 24.49 -13.82 -1.09
N ALA A 129 25.36 -12.94 -0.66
CA ALA A 129 25.79 -12.92 0.74
C ALA A 129 24.68 -12.40 1.67
N LEU A 130 23.82 -11.50 1.16
CA LEU A 130 22.65 -10.98 1.89
C LEU A 130 21.47 -11.95 1.83
N GLU A 131 21.23 -12.57 0.69
CA GLU A 131 20.15 -13.54 0.43
C GLU A 131 20.72 -14.78 -0.26
N PRO A 132 21.14 -15.81 0.51
CA PRO A 132 21.86 -16.98 -0.02
C PRO A 132 21.04 -17.82 -1.01
N GLN A 133 19.71 -17.79 -0.91
CA GLN A 133 18.80 -18.54 -1.78
C GLN A 133 18.55 -17.88 -3.14
N LEU A 134 19.15 -16.69 -3.40
CA LEU A 134 19.07 -16.06 -4.71
C LEU A 134 19.75 -16.93 -5.78
N SER A 135 19.12 -16.99 -6.94
CA SER A 135 19.63 -17.68 -8.11
C SER A 135 21.08 -17.26 -8.44
N PRO A 136 21.98 -18.20 -8.77
CA PRO A 136 23.33 -17.89 -9.26
C PRO A 136 23.32 -17.07 -10.56
N ARG A 137 22.19 -17.00 -11.28
CA ARG A 137 22.01 -16.18 -12.49
C ARG A 137 21.86 -14.69 -12.17
N VAL A 138 21.50 -14.29 -10.94
CA VAL A 138 21.42 -12.88 -10.53
C VAL A 138 22.75 -12.16 -10.81
N ARG A 139 22.72 -11.11 -11.62
CA ARG A 139 23.91 -10.36 -12.10
C ARG A 139 24.36 -9.27 -11.14
N GLY A 140 23.46 -8.75 -10.33
CA GLY A 140 23.70 -7.71 -9.34
C GLY A 140 22.42 -7.16 -8.76
N GLY A 141 22.53 -6.14 -7.92
CA GLY A 141 21.37 -5.57 -7.25
C GLY A 141 21.62 -4.19 -6.69
N VAL A 142 20.58 -3.64 -6.10
CA VAL A 142 20.60 -2.40 -5.30
C VAL A 142 19.95 -2.71 -3.95
N ARG A 143 20.65 -2.42 -2.87
CA ARG A 143 20.12 -2.48 -1.51
C ARG A 143 19.55 -1.13 -1.12
N VAL A 144 18.35 -1.14 -0.53
CA VAL A 144 17.70 0.02 0.07
C VAL A 144 17.35 -0.32 1.50
N ALA A 145 18.12 0.21 2.44
CA ALA A 145 17.94 -0.09 3.87
C ALA A 145 16.67 0.55 4.45
N GLY A 146 16.25 1.70 3.92
CA GLY A 146 15.07 2.44 4.38
C GLY A 146 13.73 1.96 3.81
N ASP A 147 13.72 0.97 2.92
CA ASP A 147 12.49 0.36 2.44
C ASP A 147 12.12 -0.83 3.36
N HIS A 148 10.97 -0.75 4.00
CA HIS A 148 10.51 -1.67 5.03
C HIS A 148 9.31 -2.50 4.58
N GLN A 149 8.66 -3.20 5.53
CA GLN A 149 7.40 -3.91 5.30
C GLN A 149 6.54 -3.97 6.57
N VAL A 150 5.25 -4.20 6.37
CA VAL A 150 4.28 -4.53 7.40
C VAL A 150 3.40 -5.69 6.90
N ASP A 151 2.91 -6.54 7.79
CA ASP A 151 1.88 -7.48 7.41
C ASP A 151 0.55 -6.72 7.25
N ASN A 152 0.14 -6.55 6.00
CA ASN A 152 -1.05 -5.77 5.67
C ASN A 152 -2.35 -6.36 6.26
N ARG A 153 -2.45 -7.69 6.39
CA ARG A 153 -3.65 -8.35 6.94
C ARG A 153 -3.69 -8.22 8.45
N ARG A 154 -2.56 -8.37 9.13
CA ARG A 154 -2.44 -8.12 10.58
C ARG A 154 -2.68 -6.65 10.90
N LEU A 155 -2.16 -5.72 10.07
CA LEU A 155 -2.43 -4.29 10.18
C LEU A 155 -3.93 -3.99 10.11
N LEU A 156 -4.64 -4.56 9.13
CA LEU A 156 -6.09 -4.35 8.98
C LEU A 156 -6.86 -4.86 10.20
N THR A 157 -6.51 -6.05 10.70
CA THR A 157 -7.11 -6.61 11.91
C THR A 157 -6.86 -5.71 13.12
N ALA A 158 -5.62 -5.22 13.27
CA ALA A 158 -5.22 -4.32 14.35
C ALA A 158 -5.96 -2.96 14.26
N LEU A 159 -6.08 -2.39 13.06
CA LEU A 159 -6.81 -1.13 12.85
C LEU A 159 -8.31 -1.25 13.17
N VAL A 160 -8.96 -2.36 12.77
CA VAL A 160 -10.36 -2.63 13.13
C VAL A 160 -10.52 -2.71 14.65
N GLU A 161 -9.62 -3.39 15.33
CA GLU A 161 -9.65 -3.51 16.80
C GLU A 161 -9.35 -2.18 17.50
N ALA A 162 -8.36 -1.42 17.01
CA ALA A 162 -8.06 -0.07 17.51
C ALA A 162 -9.26 0.88 17.36
N CYS A 163 -9.93 0.83 16.21
CA CYS A 163 -11.17 1.57 15.99
C CYS A 163 -12.27 1.19 17.00
N ARG A 164 -12.50 -0.13 17.22
CA ARG A 164 -13.50 -0.60 18.17
C ARG A 164 -13.22 -0.12 19.59
N ARG A 165 -11.97 -0.22 20.04
CA ARG A 165 -11.55 0.24 21.36
C ARG A 165 -11.65 1.76 21.53
N ALA A 166 -11.49 2.51 20.43
CA ALA A 166 -11.69 3.95 20.39
C ALA A 166 -13.19 4.37 20.30
N GLY A 167 -14.13 3.41 20.27
CA GLY A 167 -15.55 3.70 20.20
C GLY A 167 -16.10 4.01 18.82
N VAL A 168 -15.37 3.68 17.76
CA VAL A 168 -15.83 3.82 16.37
C VAL A 168 -16.95 2.84 16.09
N ALA A 169 -18.07 3.33 15.58
CA ALA A 169 -19.18 2.50 15.11
C ALA A 169 -18.92 1.95 13.70
N PHE A 170 -19.44 0.75 13.41
CA PHE A 170 -19.33 0.13 12.09
C PHE A 170 -20.73 -0.20 11.55
N GLU A 171 -21.03 0.31 10.36
CA GLU A 171 -22.20 -0.07 9.58
C GLU A 171 -21.76 -0.90 8.35
N ARG A 172 -22.12 -2.19 8.35
CA ARG A 172 -21.78 -3.15 7.27
C ARG A 172 -22.71 -3.00 6.09
N ARG A 173 -22.55 -1.91 5.37
CA ARG A 173 -23.30 -1.58 4.15
C ARG A 173 -22.52 -0.71 3.20
N THR A 174 -22.92 -0.68 1.95
CA THR A 174 -22.41 0.29 0.96
C THR A 174 -23.06 1.65 1.14
N VAL A 175 -22.35 2.68 0.72
CA VAL A 175 -22.84 4.04 0.51
C VAL A 175 -22.71 4.34 -0.97
N ASP A 176 -23.83 4.48 -1.65
CA ASP A 176 -23.86 4.71 -3.10
C ASP A 176 -23.79 6.20 -3.47
N SER A 177 -24.10 7.09 -2.53
CA SER A 177 -24.05 8.55 -2.73
C SER A 177 -23.89 9.27 -1.41
N LEU A 178 -23.03 10.28 -1.34
CA LEU A 178 -22.81 11.10 -0.15
C LEU A 178 -23.98 12.02 0.17
N THR A 179 -24.83 12.35 -0.80
CA THR A 179 -25.94 13.29 -0.66
C THR A 179 -27.28 12.62 -0.41
N SER A 180 -27.50 11.42 -0.95
CA SER A 180 -28.76 10.70 -0.81
C SER A 180 -28.81 9.73 0.38
N ASP A 181 -27.66 9.39 0.96
CA ASP A 181 -27.59 8.60 2.18
C ASP A 181 -27.88 9.48 3.40
N GLU A 182 -29.02 9.22 4.06
CA GLU A 182 -29.51 10.09 5.15
C GLU A 182 -28.55 10.22 6.32
N VAL A 183 -27.79 9.19 6.66
CA VAL A 183 -26.85 9.21 7.79
C VAL A 183 -25.58 9.96 7.41
N VAL A 184 -25.03 9.67 6.23
CA VAL A 184 -23.84 10.34 5.72
C VAL A 184 -24.11 11.82 5.44
N ALA A 185 -25.27 12.13 4.86
CA ALA A 185 -25.66 13.52 4.58
C ALA A 185 -25.82 14.41 5.83
N ARG A 186 -26.06 13.81 7.01
CA ARG A 186 -26.20 14.53 8.28
C ARG A 186 -24.90 14.66 9.08
N ALA A 187 -23.83 13.99 8.66
CA ALA A 187 -22.55 14.08 9.35
C ALA A 187 -21.91 15.47 9.17
N ASP A 188 -21.26 15.97 10.22
CA ASP A 188 -20.54 17.25 10.16
C ASP A 188 -19.33 17.19 9.22
N ARG A 189 -18.71 16.03 9.11
CA ARG A 189 -17.62 15.73 8.14
C ARG A 189 -17.81 14.34 7.54
N VAL A 190 -17.40 14.19 6.29
CA VAL A 190 -17.43 12.92 5.55
C VAL A 190 -16.05 12.65 4.99
N VAL A 191 -15.48 11.49 5.29
CA VAL A 191 -14.21 11.03 4.70
C VAL A 191 -14.50 9.99 3.62
N LEU A 192 -14.18 10.30 2.35
CA LEU A 192 -14.33 9.38 1.24
C LEU A 192 -13.02 8.58 1.04
N ALA A 193 -13.03 7.33 1.50
CA ALA A 193 -11.92 6.37 1.45
C ALA A 193 -12.31 5.04 0.77
N ALA A 194 -13.26 5.11 -0.18
CA ALA A 194 -13.88 3.93 -0.82
C ALA A 194 -13.01 3.26 -1.90
N GLY A 195 -11.70 3.55 -1.94
CA GLY A 195 -10.77 2.94 -2.88
C GLY A 195 -11.20 3.13 -4.34
N CYS A 196 -11.19 2.07 -5.15
CA CYS A 196 -11.56 2.16 -6.57
C CYS A 196 -13.07 2.45 -6.80
N TRP A 197 -13.91 2.32 -5.77
CA TRP A 197 -15.33 2.69 -5.83
C TRP A 197 -15.59 4.17 -5.54
N SER A 198 -14.56 4.95 -5.19
CA SER A 198 -14.73 6.37 -4.89
C SER A 198 -15.35 7.16 -6.05
N ALA A 199 -15.06 6.77 -7.30
CA ALA A 199 -15.61 7.42 -8.49
C ALA A 199 -17.13 7.17 -8.67
N SER A 200 -17.71 6.13 -8.08
CA SER A 200 -19.16 5.88 -8.10
C SER A 200 -19.90 6.62 -6.98
N VAL A 201 -19.18 7.02 -5.94
CA VAL A 201 -19.74 7.70 -4.76
C VAL A 201 -19.66 9.22 -4.88
N ASP A 202 -18.54 9.74 -5.44
CA ASP A 202 -18.31 11.14 -5.76
C ASP A 202 -17.52 11.25 -7.07
N GLN A 203 -17.59 12.43 -7.73
CA GLN A 203 -16.94 12.65 -9.02
C GLN A 203 -15.42 12.90 -8.85
N VAL A 204 -14.70 11.83 -8.51
CA VAL A 204 -13.23 11.83 -8.44
C VAL A 204 -12.64 10.91 -9.52
N PRO A 205 -11.52 11.27 -10.16
CA PRO A 205 -10.94 10.51 -11.27
C PRO A 205 -10.16 9.29 -10.77
N VAL A 206 -10.87 8.35 -10.16
CA VAL A 206 -10.29 7.10 -9.65
C VAL A 206 -10.79 5.94 -10.49
N ARG A 207 -9.87 5.06 -10.89
CA ARG A 207 -10.19 3.85 -11.67
C ARG A 207 -9.59 2.59 -11.02
N PRO A 208 -10.20 1.42 -11.22
CA PRO A 208 -9.63 0.17 -10.74
C PRO A 208 -8.44 -0.26 -11.62
N VAL A 209 -7.33 -0.65 -11.00
CA VAL A 209 -6.18 -1.29 -11.64
C VAL A 209 -5.96 -2.62 -10.95
N LYS A 210 -6.25 -3.71 -11.65
CA LYS A 210 -6.16 -5.08 -11.13
C LYS A 210 -4.71 -5.49 -10.91
N GLY A 211 -4.47 -6.23 -9.83
CA GLY A 211 -3.20 -6.90 -9.55
C GLY A 211 -3.44 -8.26 -8.95
N GLN A 212 -2.90 -9.29 -9.60
CA GLN A 212 -2.94 -10.65 -9.11
C GLN A 212 -1.69 -10.94 -8.28
N ILE A 213 -1.86 -11.63 -7.16
CA ILE A 213 -0.80 -12.02 -6.23
C ILE A 213 -0.97 -13.48 -5.83
N LEU A 214 0.12 -14.06 -5.35
CA LEU A 214 0.18 -15.40 -4.80
C LEU A 214 0.64 -15.33 -3.34
N ARG A 215 0.16 -16.27 -2.53
CA ARG A 215 0.67 -16.51 -1.18
C ARG A 215 1.15 -17.95 -1.09
N LEU A 216 2.40 -18.09 -0.72
CA LEU A 216 3.09 -19.36 -0.58
C LEU A 216 3.42 -19.58 0.89
N ARG A 217 3.65 -20.84 1.27
CA ARG A 217 4.03 -21.23 2.63
C ARG A 217 5.42 -21.84 2.65
N PHE A 218 6.24 -21.39 3.60
CA PHE A 218 7.55 -21.94 3.89
C PHE A 218 7.67 -22.26 5.40
N ASP A 219 8.68 -23.05 5.77
CA ASP A 219 9.02 -23.28 7.17
C ASP A 219 9.70 -22.02 7.75
N PRO A 220 9.15 -21.38 8.81
CA PRO A 220 9.75 -20.20 9.40
C PRO A 220 11.17 -20.40 9.94
N SER A 221 11.58 -21.65 10.20
CA SER A 221 12.95 -21.99 10.64
C SER A 221 13.96 -22.02 9.46
N ASP A 222 13.47 -22.11 8.21
CA ASP A 222 14.31 -22.10 7.00
C ASP A 222 13.68 -21.19 5.92
N PRO A 223 13.65 -19.87 6.15
CA PRO A 223 13.02 -18.94 5.22
C PRO A 223 13.83 -18.80 3.94
N PRO A 224 13.17 -18.80 2.77
CA PRO A 224 13.84 -18.62 1.49
C PRO A 224 14.47 -17.23 1.34
N LEU A 225 13.94 -16.24 2.06
CA LEU A 225 14.38 -14.85 2.08
C LEU A 225 14.23 -14.26 3.48
N THR A 226 15.10 -13.31 3.81
CA THR A 226 15.04 -12.56 5.09
C THR A 226 14.47 -11.15 4.92
N ARG A 227 14.52 -10.59 3.72
CA ARG A 227 14.05 -9.25 3.37
C ARG A 227 13.18 -9.25 2.13
N ASN A 228 12.56 -8.10 1.82
CA ASN A 228 11.89 -7.94 0.54
C ASN A 228 12.90 -8.12 -0.59
N VAL A 229 12.57 -8.95 -1.56
CA VAL A 229 13.29 -9.04 -2.83
C VAL A 229 12.38 -8.55 -3.93
N ARG A 230 12.86 -7.59 -4.70
CA ARG A 230 12.22 -7.14 -5.93
C ARG A 230 13.18 -7.43 -7.08
N GLY A 231 12.65 -7.63 -8.26
CA GLY A 231 13.55 -7.86 -9.38
C GLY A 231 12.86 -7.82 -10.72
N PHE A 232 13.74 -7.78 -11.70
CA PHE A 232 13.38 -8.05 -13.08
C PHE A 232 13.96 -9.41 -13.47
N ALA A 233 13.11 -10.26 -14.03
CA ALA A 233 13.49 -11.55 -14.58
C ALA A 233 13.02 -11.60 -16.03
N GLU A 234 13.94 -11.46 -16.98
CA GLU A 234 13.67 -11.36 -18.41
C GLU A 234 12.61 -10.26 -18.72
N GLY A 235 12.80 -9.08 -18.15
CA GLY A 235 11.90 -7.93 -18.28
C GLY A 235 10.61 -8.01 -17.49
N ARG A 236 10.33 -9.11 -16.77
CA ARG A 236 9.15 -9.26 -15.91
C ARG A 236 9.46 -8.76 -14.50
N SER A 237 8.70 -7.79 -14.04
CA SER A 237 8.80 -7.29 -12.66
C SER A 237 8.10 -8.24 -11.70
N VAL A 238 8.77 -8.60 -10.61
CA VAL A 238 8.23 -9.41 -9.53
C VAL A 238 8.76 -8.93 -8.18
N TYR A 239 7.97 -9.10 -7.14
CA TYR A 239 8.41 -8.95 -5.76
C TYR A 239 8.09 -10.19 -4.93
N LEU A 240 8.94 -10.45 -3.95
CA LEU A 240 8.80 -11.51 -2.97
C LEU A 240 8.92 -10.88 -1.58
N VAL A 241 7.89 -11.05 -0.74
CA VAL A 241 7.80 -10.42 0.58
C VAL A 241 7.62 -11.50 1.64
N PRO A 242 8.69 -11.89 2.36
CA PRO A 242 8.62 -12.93 3.39
C PRO A 242 8.01 -12.40 4.68
N ARG A 243 7.15 -13.19 5.32
CA ARG A 243 6.56 -12.93 6.63
C ARG A 243 7.22 -13.78 7.71
N ALA A 244 7.17 -13.32 8.95
CA ALA A 244 7.75 -14.03 10.08
C ALA A 244 7.02 -15.35 10.42
N ASP A 245 5.77 -15.49 10.02
CA ASP A 245 4.93 -16.66 10.26
C ASP A 245 4.99 -17.73 9.17
N GLY A 246 5.91 -17.60 8.22
CA GLY A 246 6.12 -18.57 7.15
C GLY A 246 5.31 -18.32 5.88
N GLU A 247 4.71 -17.14 5.71
CA GLU A 247 4.09 -16.75 4.46
C GLU A 247 5.09 -16.01 3.55
N LEU A 248 5.05 -16.29 2.25
CA LEU A 248 5.74 -15.54 1.20
C LEU A 248 4.70 -14.95 0.25
N VAL A 249 4.63 -13.63 0.16
CA VAL A 249 3.77 -12.95 -0.81
C VAL A 249 4.55 -12.72 -2.10
N VAL A 250 4.01 -13.19 -3.22
CA VAL A 250 4.59 -13.01 -4.57
C VAL A 250 3.64 -12.17 -5.42
N GLY A 251 4.13 -11.11 -6.04
CA GLY A 251 3.31 -10.22 -6.87
C GLY A 251 4.12 -9.38 -7.84
N ALA A 252 3.47 -8.61 -8.66
CA ALA A 252 2.06 -8.66 -8.97
C ALA A 252 1.84 -8.23 -10.43
N THR A 253 0.75 -8.68 -11.00
CA THR A 253 0.33 -8.16 -12.30
C THR A 253 -0.16 -6.71 -12.22
N VAL A 254 -0.23 -6.06 -13.38
CA VAL A 254 -0.86 -4.73 -13.54
C VAL A 254 -1.75 -4.80 -14.77
N GLU A 255 -3.06 -4.71 -14.57
CA GLU A 255 -4.05 -4.94 -15.61
C GLU A 255 -5.18 -3.90 -15.52
N GLU A 256 -5.55 -3.27 -16.63
CA GLU A 256 -6.67 -2.34 -16.70
C GLU A 256 -7.90 -3.04 -17.30
N LEU A 257 -8.60 -3.84 -16.49
CA LEU A 257 -9.74 -4.67 -16.85
C LEU A 257 -11.02 -4.28 -16.09
N GLY A 258 -11.15 -3.00 -15.72
CA GLY A 258 -12.28 -2.52 -14.92
C GLY A 258 -12.35 -3.24 -13.58
N PHE A 259 -13.54 -3.61 -13.15
CA PHE A 259 -13.77 -4.29 -11.86
C PHE A 259 -13.60 -5.82 -11.91
N ASP A 260 -12.94 -6.36 -12.96
CA ASP A 260 -12.62 -7.78 -13.01
C ASP A 260 -11.64 -8.19 -11.91
N THR A 261 -11.95 -9.27 -11.19
CA THR A 261 -11.12 -9.85 -10.12
C THR A 261 -10.81 -11.33 -10.35
N ILE A 262 -10.99 -11.82 -11.59
CA ILE A 262 -10.69 -13.21 -11.95
C ILE A 262 -9.19 -13.42 -11.90
N VAL A 263 -8.72 -14.46 -11.19
CA VAL A 263 -7.34 -14.92 -11.24
C VAL A 263 -7.16 -15.83 -12.45
N THR A 264 -6.17 -15.52 -13.30
CA THR A 264 -5.92 -16.28 -14.53
C THR A 264 -4.75 -17.23 -14.36
N ALA A 265 -4.83 -18.41 -15.02
CA ALA A 265 -3.74 -19.39 -15.02
C ALA A 265 -2.43 -18.82 -15.58
N GLY A 266 -2.53 -17.93 -16.60
CA GLY A 266 -1.37 -17.26 -17.17
C GLY A 266 -0.63 -16.38 -16.16
N ALA A 267 -1.37 -15.55 -15.41
CA ALA A 267 -0.78 -14.69 -14.39
C ALA A 267 -0.12 -15.50 -13.25
N VAL A 268 -0.76 -16.56 -12.79
CA VAL A 268 -0.18 -17.48 -11.80
C VAL A 268 1.13 -18.09 -12.31
N HIS A 269 1.12 -18.61 -13.54
CA HIS A 269 2.31 -19.16 -14.18
C HIS A 269 3.45 -18.15 -14.30
N ASP A 270 3.16 -16.93 -14.77
CA ASP A 270 4.17 -15.89 -15.00
C ASP A 270 4.77 -15.39 -13.68
N LEU A 271 3.97 -15.22 -12.64
CA LEU A 271 4.45 -14.83 -11.32
C LEU A 271 5.31 -15.92 -10.67
N LEU A 272 4.88 -17.19 -10.74
CA LEU A 272 5.68 -18.32 -10.22
C LEU A 272 6.99 -18.46 -10.99
N ARG A 273 6.97 -18.35 -12.31
CA ARG A 273 8.16 -18.40 -13.14
C ARG A 273 9.15 -17.30 -12.76
N ALA A 274 8.71 -16.04 -12.73
CA ALA A 274 9.58 -14.93 -12.39
C ALA A 274 10.13 -15.03 -10.95
N ALA A 275 9.33 -15.48 -9.98
CA ALA A 275 9.78 -15.72 -8.62
C ALA A 275 10.81 -16.83 -8.52
N THR A 276 10.59 -17.96 -9.22
CA THR A 276 11.51 -19.11 -9.27
C THR A 276 12.82 -18.77 -10.01
N ASP A 277 12.75 -17.94 -11.04
CA ASP A 277 13.96 -17.45 -11.73
C ASP A 277 14.86 -16.67 -10.76
N LEU A 278 14.30 -15.86 -9.86
CA LEU A 278 15.07 -15.11 -8.87
C LEU A 278 15.47 -15.96 -7.65
N VAL A 279 14.56 -16.82 -7.17
CA VAL A 279 14.74 -17.67 -5.96
C VAL A 279 14.25 -19.08 -6.29
N PRO A 280 15.13 -19.97 -6.76
CA PRO A 280 14.74 -21.30 -7.27
C PRO A 280 13.91 -22.13 -6.29
N GLY A 281 14.19 -22.04 -4.97
CA GLY A 281 13.46 -22.76 -3.93
C GLY A 281 11.98 -22.39 -3.82
N VAL A 282 11.54 -21.28 -4.40
CA VAL A 282 10.13 -20.87 -4.42
C VAL A 282 9.25 -21.91 -5.15
N GLY A 283 9.80 -22.59 -6.14
CA GLY A 283 9.08 -23.63 -6.89
C GLY A 283 8.64 -24.84 -6.04
N GLU A 284 9.26 -25.05 -4.90
CA GLU A 284 8.96 -26.17 -3.98
C GLU A 284 8.01 -25.76 -2.83
N LEU A 285 7.61 -24.48 -2.74
CA LEU A 285 6.74 -24.00 -1.70
C LEU A 285 5.27 -24.34 -1.96
N GLU A 286 4.51 -24.54 -0.89
CA GLU A 286 3.07 -24.73 -0.96
C GLU A 286 2.37 -23.46 -1.49
N LEU A 287 1.59 -23.55 -2.57
CA LEU A 287 0.69 -22.48 -3.03
C LEU A 287 -0.58 -22.48 -2.16
N VAL A 288 -0.68 -21.53 -1.24
CA VAL A 288 -1.79 -21.45 -0.28
C VAL A 288 -2.98 -20.66 -0.84
N GLU A 289 -2.71 -19.55 -1.53
CA GLU A 289 -3.75 -18.64 -2.00
C GLU A 289 -3.33 -17.94 -3.29
N THR A 290 -4.31 -17.75 -4.18
CA THR A 290 -4.22 -16.82 -5.31
C THR A 290 -5.29 -15.76 -5.15
N HIS A 291 -4.96 -14.50 -5.33
CA HIS A 291 -5.90 -13.40 -5.11
C HIS A 291 -5.71 -12.29 -6.14
N ALA A 292 -6.79 -11.57 -6.46
CA ALA A 292 -6.76 -10.38 -7.28
C ALA A 292 -7.37 -9.19 -6.53
N GLY A 293 -6.62 -8.10 -6.43
CA GLY A 293 -7.08 -6.86 -5.83
C GLY A 293 -7.18 -5.73 -6.86
N LEU A 294 -7.99 -4.73 -6.56
CA LEU A 294 -8.22 -3.56 -7.41
C LEU A 294 -7.57 -2.32 -6.77
N ARG A 295 -6.42 -1.91 -7.28
CA ARG A 295 -5.75 -0.68 -6.82
C ARG A 295 -6.54 0.54 -7.27
N PRO A 296 -6.78 1.54 -6.41
CA PRO A 296 -7.44 2.79 -6.80
C PRO A 296 -6.45 3.71 -7.53
N GLY A 297 -6.39 3.63 -8.86
CA GLY A 297 -5.51 4.44 -9.70
C GLY A 297 -6.11 5.80 -10.01
N THR A 298 -5.30 6.86 -10.01
CA THR A 298 -5.60 8.21 -10.51
C THR A 298 -4.87 8.47 -11.82
N PRO A 299 -5.15 9.54 -12.56
CA PRO A 299 -4.44 9.84 -13.82
C PRO A 299 -2.93 10.03 -13.66
N ASP A 300 -2.48 10.54 -12.51
CA ASP A 300 -1.07 10.81 -12.17
C ASP A 300 -0.48 9.83 -11.14
N ASN A 301 -1.18 8.75 -10.83
CA ASN A 301 -0.83 7.74 -9.83
C ASN A 301 -0.66 8.25 -8.38
N ALA A 302 -0.90 9.54 -8.12
CA ALA A 302 -0.82 10.15 -6.80
C ALA A 302 -2.19 10.15 -6.09
N PRO A 303 -2.24 10.09 -4.74
CA PRO A 303 -3.49 10.06 -4.00
C PRO A 303 -4.28 11.37 -4.15
N ILE A 304 -5.56 11.32 -3.84
CA ILE A 304 -6.40 12.51 -3.66
C ILE A 304 -6.61 12.65 -2.15
N ILE A 305 -6.01 13.69 -1.56
CA ILE A 305 -6.11 14.00 -0.12
C ILE A 305 -6.42 15.48 0.02
N GLY A 306 -7.62 15.83 0.48
CA GLY A 306 -8.03 17.22 0.64
C GLY A 306 -9.53 17.40 0.73
N VAL A 307 -9.97 18.62 1.02
CA VAL A 307 -11.38 18.98 1.06
C VAL A 307 -11.94 19.05 -0.36
N SER A 308 -13.15 18.53 -0.55
CA SER A 308 -13.83 18.62 -1.85
C SER A 308 -14.17 20.06 -2.20
N ALA A 309 -13.95 20.44 -3.46
CA ALA A 309 -14.37 21.75 -3.96
C ALA A 309 -15.89 21.90 -4.10
N ARG A 310 -16.67 20.81 -3.99
CA ARG A 310 -18.14 20.79 -4.15
C ARG A 310 -18.90 20.82 -2.83
N ASP A 311 -18.35 20.21 -1.80
CA ASP A 311 -18.92 20.16 -0.45
C ASP A 311 -17.78 20.18 0.57
N GLU A 312 -17.65 21.28 1.28
CA GLU A 312 -16.59 21.49 2.27
C GLU A 312 -16.62 20.49 3.46
N ARG A 313 -17.71 19.76 3.62
CA ARG A 313 -17.82 18.69 4.61
C ARG A 313 -17.10 17.43 4.16
N VAL A 314 -16.91 17.24 2.84
CA VAL A 314 -16.31 16.04 2.25
C VAL A 314 -14.80 16.19 2.18
N ILE A 315 -14.09 15.23 2.74
CA ILE A 315 -12.63 15.10 2.69
C ILE A 315 -12.32 13.85 1.87
N HIS A 316 -11.65 14.03 0.75
CA HIS A 316 -11.17 12.92 -0.05
C HIS A 316 -9.91 12.30 0.59
N ALA A 317 -9.87 10.99 0.68
CA ALA A 317 -8.71 10.19 1.10
C ALA A 317 -8.65 8.90 0.26
N THR A 318 -8.43 9.04 -1.04
CA THR A 318 -8.57 7.96 -2.02
C THR A 318 -7.51 8.03 -3.12
N GLY A 319 -7.53 7.09 -4.07
CA GLY A 319 -6.62 7.14 -5.21
C GLY A 319 -5.16 6.80 -4.92
N HIS A 320 -4.87 6.13 -3.82
CA HIS A 320 -3.49 5.85 -3.34
C HIS A 320 -2.72 4.84 -4.21
N TYR A 321 -3.35 4.24 -5.20
CA TYR A 321 -2.76 3.30 -6.18
C TYR A 321 -1.89 2.21 -5.50
N ARG A 322 -0.58 2.17 -5.81
CA ARG A 322 0.38 1.20 -5.26
C ARG A 322 0.78 1.51 -3.81
N ASN A 323 0.66 2.77 -3.40
CA ASN A 323 1.24 3.29 -2.16
C ASN A 323 0.25 3.32 -0.99
N GLY A 324 -0.94 2.67 -1.10
CA GLY A 324 -1.99 2.79 -0.08
C GLY A 324 -1.55 2.37 1.32
N ILE A 325 -0.81 1.28 1.46
CA ILE A 325 -0.28 0.87 2.77
C ILE A 325 0.79 1.85 3.24
N LEU A 326 1.77 2.17 2.40
CA LEU A 326 2.84 3.12 2.71
C LEU A 326 2.31 4.48 3.18
N LEU A 327 1.29 5.02 2.49
CA LEU A 327 0.73 6.35 2.75
C LEU A 327 -0.30 6.38 3.90
N THR A 328 -0.58 5.26 4.54
CA THR A 328 -1.56 5.18 5.63
C THR A 328 -1.31 6.19 6.76
N PRO A 329 -0.09 6.32 7.34
CA PRO A 329 0.15 7.25 8.44
C PRO A 329 -0.07 8.73 8.05
N VAL A 330 0.58 9.18 6.97
CA VAL A 330 0.50 10.58 6.56
C VAL A 330 -0.91 10.98 6.13
N THR A 331 -1.66 10.07 5.49
CA THR A 331 -3.05 10.33 5.11
C THR A 331 -3.95 10.45 6.33
N ALA A 332 -3.79 9.54 7.31
CA ALA A 332 -4.58 9.58 8.55
C ALA A 332 -4.34 10.88 9.33
N ASP A 333 -3.08 11.30 9.48
CA ASP A 333 -2.73 12.55 10.17
C ASP A 333 -3.27 13.79 9.43
N ALA A 334 -3.17 13.80 8.09
CA ALA A 334 -3.69 14.89 7.25
C ALA A 334 -5.22 15.01 7.36
N VAL A 335 -5.92 13.88 7.26
CA VAL A 335 -7.39 13.87 7.38
C VAL A 335 -7.84 14.29 8.78
N ALA A 336 -7.15 13.83 9.82
CA ALA A 336 -7.43 14.25 11.19
C ALA A 336 -7.26 15.78 11.37
N ALA A 337 -6.24 16.39 10.78
CA ALA A 337 -6.05 17.83 10.77
C ALA A 337 -7.20 18.55 10.04
N LEU A 338 -7.61 18.06 8.87
CA LEU A 338 -8.73 18.62 8.10
C LEU A 338 -10.07 18.50 8.84
N ILE A 339 -10.33 17.40 9.55
CA ILE A 339 -11.52 17.24 10.40
C ILE A 339 -11.53 18.29 11.51
N ALA A 340 -10.37 18.56 12.11
CA ALA A 340 -10.22 19.59 13.17
C ALA A 340 -10.23 21.04 12.62
N GLY A 341 -10.35 21.24 11.32
CA GLY A 341 -10.31 22.58 10.69
C GLY A 341 -8.90 23.20 10.68
N VAL A 342 -7.87 22.38 10.82
CA VAL A 342 -6.46 22.80 10.77
C VAL A 342 -5.88 22.48 9.40
N ALA A 343 -5.00 23.35 8.89
CA ALA A 343 -4.32 23.09 7.63
C ALA A 343 -3.50 21.79 7.73
N PRO A 344 -3.57 20.89 6.73
CA PRO A 344 -2.77 19.69 6.71
C PRO A 344 -1.30 20.01 6.49
N LEU A 345 -0.44 19.01 6.68
CA LEU A 345 0.99 19.12 6.42
C LEU A 345 1.26 19.64 4.99
N ALA A 346 2.26 20.51 4.84
CA ALA A 346 2.60 21.10 3.54
C ALA A 346 2.89 20.05 2.45
N VAL A 347 3.43 18.88 2.83
CA VAL A 347 3.71 17.77 1.92
C VAL A 347 2.44 17.19 1.27
N VAL A 348 1.26 17.40 1.87
CA VAL A 348 -0.04 16.92 1.36
C VAL A 348 -0.69 17.95 0.42
N ALA A 349 -0.34 19.22 0.52
CA ALA A 349 -0.99 20.30 -0.23
C ALA A 349 -1.09 20.08 -1.77
N PRO A 350 -0.11 19.45 -2.45
CA PRO A 350 -0.20 19.20 -3.89
C PRO A 350 -1.27 18.18 -4.31
N PHE A 351 -1.86 17.44 -3.37
CA PHE A 351 -2.66 16.25 -3.66
C PHE A 351 -4.18 16.47 -3.54
N GLY A 352 -4.65 17.71 -3.57
CA GLY A 352 -6.07 18.04 -3.67
C GLY A 352 -6.70 17.59 -5.01
N VAL A 353 -8.02 17.43 -5.03
CA VAL A 353 -8.76 17.00 -6.24
C VAL A 353 -8.74 18.06 -7.35
N GLU A 354 -8.59 19.32 -6.99
CA GLU A 354 -8.56 20.48 -7.88
C GLU A 354 -7.42 20.44 -8.91
N ARG A 355 -6.36 19.67 -8.66
CA ARG A 355 -5.28 19.44 -9.63
C ARG A 355 -5.74 18.75 -10.92
N PHE A 356 -6.94 18.16 -10.92
CA PHE A 356 -7.58 17.56 -12.09
C PHE A 356 -8.66 18.46 -12.70
N ALA A 357 -8.95 19.62 -12.10
CA ALA A 357 -9.87 20.59 -12.68
C ALA A 357 -9.20 21.24 -13.90
N ARG A 358 -9.79 21.06 -15.07
CA ARG A 358 -9.45 21.75 -16.32
C ARG A 358 -10.53 22.75 -16.68
#